data_7af106cdc71b5d843415d14b30ccc8c5
#
_entry.id   7af106cdc71b5d843415d14b30ccc8c5
#
_cell.length_a   1.000
_cell.length_b   1.000
_cell.length_c   1.000
_cell.angle_alpha   90.00
_cell.angle_beta   90.00
_cell.angle_gamma   90.00
#
_symmetry.space_group_name_H-M   'P 1'
#
loop_
_entity.id
_entity.type
_entity.pdbx_description
1 polymer ?
#
loop_
_entity_poly.entity_id
_entity_poly.type
_entity_poly.pdbx_seq_one_letter_code
_entity_poly.pdbx_strand_id
1 'polypeptide(L)'
;MWTLDREIGRGAAGVVYLATDARGRHAAVKVCLREELGDERYERELRGAKLYMWIPPSEGLVRLLGFGECKWGFYTAMELADDEFGARPGAGYRPKTLSSVIAGEKALSVKESLKLGLALAKGLETLQRHHLLHRDIKPGNVISVRGRFVLSDPGLLIEESEAASLVGTPGYVPPENFVGAGGDVYSLGLTLKAASFGRPVEELAMGPTLEADTGSPLFAAWWRILNKATHPDATKRYRSAKAFLKDLQSLRLRMAFSIFSWKVPFFVELAVIGLTLLILYVILSVKSSPRGLDEFVSRRVKEERPNIEKTLQAVQKVRADIEKATKEFKR
;
A
#
# COMPACT_ATOMS: atom_id res chain seq x y z
N MET A 1 29.09 14.04 4.45
CA MET A 1 29.95 12.85 4.75
C MET A 1 29.18 11.99 5.74
N TRP A 2 29.22 10.66 5.61
CA TRP A 2 28.59 9.69 6.50
C TRP A 2 29.68 8.98 7.29
N THR A 3 29.51 8.87 8.61
CA THR A 3 30.30 8.01 9.48
C THR A 3 29.58 6.69 9.63
N LEU A 4 30.25 5.59 9.33
CA LEU A 4 29.69 4.24 9.46
C LEU A 4 29.78 3.82 10.92
N ASP A 5 28.63 3.58 11.57
CA ASP A 5 28.58 3.27 12.99
C ASP A 5 28.68 1.76 13.24
N ARG A 6 27.84 0.96 12.56
CA ARG A 6 27.86 -0.50 12.64
C ARG A 6 27.12 -1.16 11.47
N GLU A 7 27.41 -2.42 11.23
CA GLU A 7 26.67 -3.28 10.30
C GLU A 7 25.25 -3.54 10.81
N ILE A 8 24.26 -3.38 9.92
CA ILE A 8 22.83 -3.63 10.18
C ILE A 8 22.22 -4.62 9.20
N GLY A 9 22.97 -5.03 8.19
CA GLY A 9 22.57 -6.03 7.22
C GLY A 9 23.72 -6.38 6.28
N ARG A 10 23.72 -7.63 5.84
CA ARG A 10 24.69 -8.13 4.84
C ARG A 10 23.95 -8.95 3.81
N GLY A 11 24.16 -8.64 2.56
CA GLY A 11 23.57 -9.35 1.44
C GLY A 11 24.60 -9.73 0.39
N ALA A 12 24.14 -10.38 -0.65
CA ALA A 12 25.00 -10.79 -1.75
C ALA A 12 25.60 -9.60 -2.54
N ALA A 13 25.01 -8.41 -2.41
CA ALA A 13 25.41 -7.20 -3.14
C ALA A 13 26.14 -6.17 -2.27
N GLY A 14 26.59 -6.54 -1.06
CA GLY A 14 27.35 -5.67 -0.17
C GLY A 14 26.82 -5.63 1.26
N VAL A 15 27.37 -4.72 2.04
CA VAL A 15 27.12 -4.58 3.47
C VAL A 15 26.37 -3.27 3.72
N VAL A 16 25.33 -3.33 4.54
CA VAL A 16 24.54 -2.17 4.94
C VAL A 16 24.92 -1.77 6.36
N TYR A 17 25.28 -0.52 6.53
CA TYR A 17 25.67 0.07 7.81
C TYR A 17 24.62 1.06 8.29
N LEU A 18 24.38 1.09 9.59
CA LEU A 18 23.85 2.27 10.26
C LEU A 18 24.94 3.34 10.16
N ALA A 19 24.58 4.53 9.73
CA ALA A 19 25.52 5.63 9.58
C ALA A 19 24.92 6.94 10.06
N THR A 20 25.78 7.84 10.50
CA THR A 20 25.40 9.17 11.02
C THR A 20 26.11 10.25 10.24
N ASP A 21 25.41 11.32 9.87
CA ASP A 21 26.02 12.50 9.24
C ASP A 21 26.52 13.52 10.28
N ALA A 22 27.21 14.56 9.82
CA ALA A 22 27.73 15.63 10.69
C ALA A 22 26.65 16.42 11.45
N ARG A 23 25.35 16.24 11.10
CA ARG A 23 24.21 16.87 11.76
C ARG A 23 23.48 15.90 12.70
N GLY A 24 24.02 14.71 12.94
CA GLY A 24 23.41 13.68 13.78
C GLY A 24 22.22 12.97 13.12
N ARG A 25 22.01 13.07 11.81
CA ARG A 25 20.94 12.36 11.11
C ARG A 25 21.42 10.96 10.76
N HIS A 26 20.56 9.95 11.02
CA HIS A 26 20.85 8.56 10.69
C HIS A 26 20.40 8.20 9.27
N ALA A 27 21.16 7.28 8.65
CA ALA A 27 20.87 6.70 7.36
C ALA A 27 21.26 5.21 7.32
N ALA A 28 20.73 4.46 6.38
CA ALA A 28 21.28 3.17 5.96
C ALA A 28 22.27 3.43 4.80
N VAL A 29 23.51 3.02 4.98
CA VAL A 29 24.56 3.16 3.95
C VAL A 29 24.96 1.77 3.47
N LYS A 30 24.59 1.43 2.22
CA LYS A 30 25.02 0.21 1.54
C LYS A 30 26.37 0.47 0.89
N VAL A 31 27.35 -0.32 1.24
CA VAL A 31 28.71 -0.28 0.69
C VAL A 31 28.91 -1.49 -0.21
N CYS A 32 29.33 -1.24 -1.44
CA CYS A 32 29.59 -2.26 -2.47
C CYS A 32 31.05 -2.18 -2.87
N LEU A 33 31.85 -3.20 -2.53
CA LEU A 33 33.27 -3.27 -2.86
C LEU A 33 33.48 -4.11 -4.12
N ARG A 34 34.24 -3.58 -5.08
CA ARG A 34 34.54 -4.27 -6.36
C ARG A 34 35.21 -5.62 -6.14
N GLU A 35 36.17 -5.69 -5.21
CA GLU A 35 36.90 -6.90 -4.88
C GLU A 35 35.98 -8.01 -4.35
N GLU A 36 34.97 -7.65 -3.53
CA GLU A 36 34.02 -8.65 -2.96
C GLU A 36 32.97 -9.13 -3.99
N LEU A 37 32.56 -8.26 -4.90
CA LEU A 37 31.49 -8.55 -5.86
C LEU A 37 31.98 -9.18 -7.16
N GLY A 38 33.23 -8.91 -7.56
CA GLY A 38 33.73 -9.14 -8.90
C GLY A 38 33.14 -8.16 -9.92
N ASP A 39 33.81 -8.00 -11.06
CA ASP A 39 33.52 -6.91 -12.02
C ASP A 39 32.08 -6.93 -12.55
N GLU A 40 31.59 -8.06 -13.00
CA GLU A 40 30.25 -8.15 -13.61
C GLU A 40 29.14 -7.73 -12.63
N ARG A 41 29.19 -8.25 -11.41
CA ARG A 41 28.18 -7.94 -10.38
C ARG A 41 28.33 -6.51 -9.89
N TYR A 42 29.56 -6.04 -9.72
CA TYR A 42 29.83 -4.66 -9.33
C TYR A 42 29.25 -3.66 -10.33
N GLU A 43 29.53 -3.83 -11.63
CA GLU A 43 29.03 -2.93 -12.67
C GLU A 43 27.50 -2.95 -12.73
N ARG A 44 26.87 -4.10 -12.54
CA ARG A 44 25.42 -4.22 -12.47
C ARG A 44 24.83 -3.44 -11.30
N GLU A 45 25.36 -3.63 -10.08
CA GLU A 45 24.91 -2.92 -8.87
C GLU A 45 25.16 -1.40 -8.99
N LEU A 46 26.31 -1.01 -9.49
CA LEU A 46 26.65 0.39 -9.74
C LEU A 46 25.71 1.05 -10.73
N ARG A 47 25.39 0.36 -11.81
CA ARG A 47 24.45 0.83 -12.82
C ARG A 47 23.05 1.01 -12.22
N GLY A 48 22.56 0.00 -11.50
CA GLY A 48 21.26 0.08 -10.81
C GLY A 48 21.19 1.27 -9.86
N ALA A 49 22.25 1.50 -9.06
CA ALA A 49 22.33 2.65 -8.17
C ALA A 49 22.30 3.99 -8.93
N LYS A 50 23.05 4.10 -10.04
CA LYS A 50 23.07 5.29 -10.89
C LYS A 50 21.71 5.57 -11.54
N LEU A 51 21.02 4.55 -12.04
CA LEU A 51 19.66 4.68 -12.59
C LEU A 51 18.67 5.18 -11.53
N TYR A 52 18.75 4.64 -10.31
CA TYR A 52 17.87 5.03 -9.23
C TYR A 52 18.02 6.50 -8.79
N MET A 53 19.20 7.08 -8.93
CA MET A 53 19.44 8.50 -8.62
C MET A 53 18.58 9.47 -9.44
N TRP A 54 18.15 9.06 -10.63
CA TRP A 54 17.31 9.86 -11.53
C TRP A 54 15.82 9.70 -11.27
N ILE A 55 15.43 8.77 -10.36
CA ILE A 55 14.04 8.54 -10.04
C ILE A 55 13.55 9.60 -9.06
N PRO A 56 12.44 10.30 -9.37
CA PRO A 56 11.86 11.26 -8.45
C PRO A 56 11.35 10.56 -7.18
N PRO A 57 11.32 11.24 -6.02
CA PRO A 57 10.78 10.70 -4.79
C PRO A 57 9.37 10.14 -5.00
N SER A 58 9.13 8.92 -4.52
CA SER A 58 7.85 8.23 -4.62
C SER A 58 7.44 7.63 -3.28
N GLU A 59 6.14 7.62 -2.98
CA GLU A 59 5.62 7.08 -1.71
C GLU A 59 5.94 5.60 -1.49
N GLY A 60 6.15 4.84 -2.56
CA GLY A 60 6.40 3.40 -2.51
C GLY A 60 7.87 3.00 -2.72
N LEU A 61 8.79 3.96 -2.78
CA LEU A 61 10.23 3.72 -2.98
C LEU A 61 11.02 4.35 -1.83
N VAL A 62 12.10 3.68 -1.40
CA VAL A 62 13.04 4.23 -0.43
C VAL A 62 13.74 5.45 -1.04
N ARG A 63 13.86 6.54 -0.28
CA ARG A 63 14.54 7.74 -0.77
C ARG A 63 16.05 7.61 -0.65
N LEU A 64 16.78 7.91 -1.73
CA LEU A 64 18.20 8.04 -1.73
C LEU A 64 18.61 9.39 -1.10
N LEU A 65 19.56 9.37 -0.20
CA LEU A 65 20.08 10.53 0.53
C LEU A 65 21.47 10.94 0.04
N GLY A 66 22.17 10.01 -0.64
CA GLY A 66 23.49 10.25 -1.17
C GLY A 66 24.04 9.05 -1.93
N PHE A 67 25.04 9.33 -2.74
CA PHE A 67 25.79 8.35 -3.52
C PHE A 67 27.24 8.82 -3.57
N GLY A 68 28.17 7.88 -3.58
CA GLY A 68 29.58 8.19 -3.82
C GLY A 68 30.30 6.98 -4.38
N GLU A 69 31.26 7.23 -5.26
CA GLU A 69 32.07 6.24 -5.95
C GLU A 69 33.54 6.52 -5.76
N CYS A 70 34.35 5.51 -5.60
CA CYS A 70 35.77 5.58 -5.55
C CYS A 70 36.42 4.37 -6.27
N LYS A 71 37.72 4.33 -6.36
CA LYS A 71 38.46 3.25 -7.07
C LYS A 71 38.20 1.84 -6.48
N TRP A 72 37.77 1.75 -5.22
CA TRP A 72 37.56 0.46 -4.54
C TRP A 72 36.10 -0.01 -4.57
N GLY A 73 35.19 0.92 -4.78
CA GLY A 73 33.78 0.62 -4.71
C GLY A 73 32.90 1.87 -4.72
N PHE A 74 31.63 1.65 -4.41
CA PHE A 74 30.67 2.75 -4.26
C PHE A 74 29.81 2.54 -3.02
N TYR A 75 29.11 3.60 -2.60
CA TYR A 75 28.09 3.52 -1.57
C TYR A 75 26.81 4.24 -2.00
N THR A 76 25.69 3.76 -1.47
CA THR A 76 24.40 4.45 -1.52
C THR A 76 23.91 4.71 -0.11
N ALA A 77 23.59 5.97 0.22
CA ALA A 77 22.95 6.34 1.47
C ALA A 77 21.45 6.50 1.23
N MET A 78 20.61 5.88 2.06
CA MET A 78 19.17 5.88 1.92
C MET A 78 18.48 6.10 3.27
N GLU A 79 17.19 6.45 3.25
CA GLU A 79 16.42 6.58 4.47
C GLU A 79 16.53 5.32 5.32
N LEU A 80 16.74 5.52 6.62
CA LEU A 80 16.84 4.42 7.58
C LEU A 80 15.45 3.80 7.79
N ALA A 81 15.38 2.48 7.80
CA ALA A 81 14.16 1.75 8.19
C ALA A 81 13.78 2.07 9.64
N ASP A 82 12.50 1.91 9.96
CA ASP A 82 12.07 1.89 11.35
C ASP A 82 12.73 0.72 12.09
N ASP A 83 12.89 0.83 13.38
CA ASP A 83 13.34 -0.29 14.20
C ASP A 83 12.24 -1.34 14.37
N GLU A 84 12.61 -2.62 14.33
CA GLU A 84 11.67 -3.73 14.47
C GLU A 84 10.93 -3.71 15.82
N PHE A 85 11.60 -3.27 16.88
CA PHE A 85 11.08 -3.21 18.25
C PHE A 85 10.73 -1.79 18.70
N GLY A 86 10.83 -0.79 17.81
CA GLY A 86 10.53 0.61 18.09
C GLY A 86 11.62 1.33 18.88
N ALA A 87 12.84 0.78 18.92
CA ALA A 87 13.98 1.42 19.57
C ALA A 87 14.51 2.60 18.74
N ARG A 88 15.29 3.48 19.38
CA ARG A 88 16.05 4.50 18.68
C ARG A 88 17.26 3.85 17.97
N PRO A 89 17.72 4.42 16.85
CA PRO A 89 18.96 3.97 16.22
C PRO A 89 20.11 3.89 17.24
N GLY A 90 20.72 2.71 17.37
CA GLY A 90 21.77 2.45 18.36
C GLY A 90 22.17 0.97 18.40
N ALA A 91 22.80 0.52 19.48
CA ALA A 91 23.36 -0.83 19.60
C ALA A 91 22.36 -1.98 19.36
N GLY A 92 21.08 -1.81 19.73
CA GLY A 92 20.01 -2.80 19.55
C GLY A 92 19.20 -2.65 18.28
N TYR A 93 19.45 -1.64 17.46
CA TYR A 93 18.64 -1.38 16.26
C TYR A 93 18.63 -2.56 15.28
N ARG A 94 17.44 -2.93 14.83
CA ARG A 94 17.20 -3.90 13.76
C ARG A 94 16.24 -3.31 12.73
N PRO A 95 16.59 -3.31 11.43
CA PRO A 95 15.72 -2.76 10.41
C PRO A 95 14.43 -3.57 10.30
N LYS A 96 13.30 -2.88 10.40
CA LYS A 96 11.97 -3.50 10.24
C LYS A 96 11.70 -3.74 8.76
N THR A 97 11.70 -5.01 8.37
CA THR A 97 11.39 -5.46 7.02
C THR A 97 10.02 -6.15 6.99
N LEU A 98 9.43 -6.33 5.81
CA LEU A 98 8.26 -7.17 5.67
C LEU A 98 8.59 -8.64 5.97
N SER A 99 9.84 -9.06 5.71
CA SER A 99 10.33 -10.39 6.07
C SER A 99 10.31 -10.60 7.60
N SER A 100 10.74 -9.62 8.39
CA SER A 100 10.69 -9.73 9.86
C SER A 100 9.25 -9.78 10.39
N VAL A 101 8.33 -9.07 9.73
CA VAL A 101 6.89 -9.13 10.07
C VAL A 101 6.31 -10.51 9.79
N ILE A 102 6.65 -11.11 8.63
CA ILE A 102 6.22 -12.46 8.25
C ILE A 102 6.85 -13.52 9.18
N ALA A 103 8.15 -13.39 9.49
CA ALA A 103 8.84 -14.29 10.42
C ALA A 103 8.24 -14.31 11.83
N GLY A 104 7.59 -13.23 12.25
CA GLY A 104 6.79 -13.17 13.47
C GLY A 104 5.39 -13.81 13.33
N GLU A 105 5.15 -14.59 12.28
CA GLU A 105 3.87 -15.25 11.96
C GLU A 105 2.66 -14.33 11.95
N LYS A 106 2.90 -13.05 11.69
CA LYS A 106 1.85 -12.04 11.65
C LYS A 106 1.27 -11.89 10.25
N ALA A 107 0.11 -12.52 10.03
CA ALA A 107 -0.69 -12.25 8.84
C ALA A 107 -1.24 -10.82 8.87
N LEU A 108 -1.07 -10.10 7.78
CA LEU A 108 -1.69 -8.80 7.60
C LEU A 108 -3.17 -8.95 7.22
N SER A 109 -4.04 -8.17 7.86
CA SER A 109 -5.43 -8.08 7.42
C SER A 109 -5.53 -7.61 5.97
N VAL A 110 -6.67 -7.87 5.30
CA VAL A 110 -6.92 -7.39 3.93
C VAL A 110 -6.71 -5.88 3.81
N LYS A 111 -7.11 -5.12 4.83
CA LYS A 111 -6.95 -3.65 4.86
C LYS A 111 -5.47 -3.25 4.91
N GLU A 112 -4.67 -3.91 5.74
CA GLU A 112 -3.23 -3.66 5.86
C GLU A 112 -2.50 -4.10 4.59
N SER A 113 -2.81 -5.30 4.07
CA SER A 113 -2.26 -5.83 2.82
C SER A 113 -2.61 -4.95 1.62
N LEU A 114 -3.82 -4.41 1.55
CA LEU A 114 -4.23 -3.47 0.51
C LEU A 114 -3.49 -2.14 0.62
N LYS A 115 -3.30 -1.61 1.84
CA LYS A 115 -2.50 -0.39 2.08
C LYS A 115 -1.05 -0.60 1.63
N LEU A 116 -0.46 -1.73 1.99
CA LEU A 116 0.87 -2.16 1.54
C LEU A 116 0.92 -2.25 0.02
N GLY A 117 0.01 -2.99 -0.61
CA GLY A 117 -0.04 -3.19 -2.05
C GLY A 117 -0.17 -1.88 -2.83
N LEU A 118 -1.01 -0.94 -2.35
CA LEU A 118 -1.16 0.38 -2.96
C LEU A 118 0.14 1.19 -2.91
N ALA A 119 0.86 1.18 -1.79
CA ALA A 119 2.13 1.90 -1.65
C ALA A 119 3.19 1.32 -2.59
N LEU A 120 3.40 -0.01 -2.54
CA LEU A 120 4.41 -0.68 -3.36
C LEU A 120 4.10 -0.61 -4.86
N ALA A 121 2.82 -0.77 -5.25
CA ALA A 121 2.41 -0.65 -6.65
C ALA A 121 2.60 0.77 -7.20
N LYS A 122 2.45 1.83 -6.39
CA LYS A 122 2.80 3.20 -6.78
C LYS A 122 4.30 3.37 -7.01
N GLY A 123 5.12 2.80 -6.13
CA GLY A 123 6.57 2.79 -6.30
C GLY A 123 6.97 2.11 -7.61
N LEU A 124 6.41 0.93 -7.84
CA LEU A 124 6.66 0.17 -9.06
C LEU A 124 6.16 0.88 -10.32
N GLU A 125 4.98 1.53 -10.28
CA GLU A 125 4.50 2.35 -11.38
C GLU A 125 5.46 3.51 -11.67
N THR A 126 6.07 4.12 -10.64
CA THR A 126 7.08 5.16 -10.83
C THR A 126 8.29 4.64 -11.59
N LEU A 127 8.83 3.47 -11.23
CA LEU A 127 9.92 2.85 -11.97
C LEU A 127 9.53 2.56 -13.43
N GLN A 128 8.38 1.92 -13.65
CA GLN A 128 7.92 1.56 -15.01
C GLN A 128 7.65 2.77 -15.89
N ARG A 129 7.23 3.92 -15.35
CA ARG A 129 7.12 5.17 -16.12
C ARG A 129 8.47 5.72 -16.59
N HIS A 130 9.55 5.33 -15.94
CA HIS A 130 10.92 5.62 -16.34
C HIS A 130 11.58 4.46 -17.10
N HIS A 131 10.76 3.50 -17.59
CA HIS A 131 11.21 2.30 -18.31
C HIS A 131 12.21 1.46 -17.52
N LEU A 132 12.07 1.41 -16.19
CA LEU A 132 12.92 0.65 -15.28
C LEU A 132 12.17 -0.54 -14.69
N LEU A 133 12.89 -1.64 -14.51
CA LEU A 133 12.45 -2.85 -13.83
C LEU A 133 13.24 -3.05 -12.54
N HIS A 134 12.55 -3.46 -11.47
CA HIS A 134 13.15 -3.68 -10.15
C HIS A 134 13.86 -5.03 -10.04
N ARG A 135 13.23 -6.10 -10.52
CA ARG A 135 13.70 -7.50 -10.64
C ARG A 135 13.98 -8.26 -9.33
N ASP A 136 13.97 -7.62 -8.17
CA ASP A 136 14.17 -8.29 -6.87
C ASP A 136 13.15 -7.85 -5.82
N ILE A 137 11.84 -7.93 -6.18
CA ILE A 137 10.75 -7.63 -5.27
C ILE A 137 10.45 -8.87 -4.42
N LYS A 138 10.73 -8.75 -3.12
CA LYS A 138 10.54 -9.79 -2.10
C LYS A 138 10.35 -9.15 -0.72
N PRO A 139 9.86 -9.87 0.30
CA PRO A 139 9.65 -9.32 1.65
C PRO A 139 10.90 -8.70 2.28
N GLY A 140 12.10 -9.27 2.00
CA GLY A 140 13.36 -8.73 2.53
C GLY A 140 13.72 -7.35 1.96
N ASN A 141 13.25 -7.03 0.75
CA ASN A 141 13.47 -5.75 0.08
C ASN A 141 12.30 -4.77 0.27
N VAL A 142 11.39 -5.04 1.20
CA VAL A 142 10.32 -4.14 1.61
C VAL A 142 10.57 -3.74 3.05
N ILE A 143 10.94 -2.47 3.25
CA ILE A 143 11.30 -1.92 4.57
C ILE A 143 10.24 -0.93 5.06
N SER A 144 10.07 -0.83 6.38
CA SER A 144 9.21 0.20 6.97
C SER A 144 10.00 1.48 7.19
N VAL A 145 9.54 2.60 6.65
CA VAL A 145 10.12 3.92 6.86
C VAL A 145 9.01 4.86 7.33
N ARG A 146 9.15 5.40 8.55
CA ARG A 146 8.14 6.27 9.18
C ARG A 146 6.73 5.64 9.17
N GLY A 147 6.65 4.35 9.50
CA GLY A 147 5.40 3.59 9.56
C GLY A 147 4.79 3.25 8.20
N ARG A 148 5.52 3.41 7.10
CA ARG A 148 5.09 3.06 5.75
C ARG A 148 6.07 2.09 5.11
N PHE A 149 5.55 1.03 4.51
CA PHE A 149 6.38 0.11 3.74
C PHE A 149 6.71 0.68 2.36
N VAL A 150 7.98 0.54 1.97
CA VAL A 150 8.55 1.00 0.70
C VAL A 150 9.47 -0.07 0.12
N LEU A 151 9.59 -0.12 -1.22
CA LEU A 151 10.60 -0.92 -1.90
C LEU A 151 11.98 -0.33 -1.66
N SER A 152 12.95 -1.19 -1.37
CA SER A 152 14.36 -0.87 -1.17
C SER A 152 15.24 -1.73 -2.07
N ASP A 153 16.54 -1.54 -2.00
CA ASP A 153 17.57 -2.26 -2.75
C ASP A 153 17.41 -2.19 -4.29
N PRO A 154 17.73 -1.02 -4.89
CA PRO A 154 17.67 -0.83 -6.33
C PRO A 154 18.83 -1.47 -7.10
N GLY A 155 19.66 -2.32 -6.47
CA GLY A 155 20.88 -2.86 -7.08
C GLY A 155 20.67 -3.70 -8.34
N LEU A 156 19.48 -4.29 -8.53
CA LEU A 156 19.15 -5.04 -9.74
C LEU A 156 18.33 -4.23 -10.75
N LEU A 157 18.19 -2.91 -10.55
CA LEU A 157 17.48 -2.04 -11.48
C LEU A 157 18.12 -2.10 -12.87
N ILE A 158 17.29 -2.18 -13.89
CA ILE A 158 17.72 -2.18 -15.29
C ILE A 158 16.68 -1.48 -16.17
N GLU A 159 17.13 -0.95 -17.29
CA GLU A 159 16.22 -0.50 -18.34
C GLU A 159 15.48 -1.69 -18.97
N GLU A 160 14.17 -1.52 -19.23
CA GLU A 160 13.33 -2.58 -19.79
C GLU A 160 13.84 -3.08 -21.14
N SER A 161 14.44 -2.20 -21.95
CA SER A 161 15.05 -2.50 -23.24
C SER A 161 16.24 -3.46 -23.17
N GLU A 162 16.89 -3.56 -22.01
CA GLU A 162 18.09 -4.38 -21.78
C GLU A 162 17.81 -5.65 -20.96
N ALA A 163 16.56 -5.89 -20.65
CA ALA A 163 16.13 -6.98 -19.78
C ALA A 163 16.20 -8.35 -20.47
N ALA A 164 17.40 -8.82 -20.78
CA ALA A 164 17.64 -10.12 -21.43
C ALA A 164 18.01 -11.25 -20.46
N SER A 165 18.39 -10.95 -19.20
CA SER A 165 18.92 -11.95 -18.27
C SER A 165 17.97 -12.27 -17.13
N LEU A 166 17.89 -13.55 -16.78
CA LEU A 166 17.21 -14.03 -15.59
C LEU A 166 18.02 -13.61 -14.34
N VAL A 167 17.49 -12.64 -13.61
CA VAL A 167 18.04 -12.19 -12.33
C VAL A 167 16.88 -12.00 -11.37
N GLY A 168 17.05 -12.38 -10.12
CA GLY A 168 16.04 -12.26 -9.07
C GLY A 168 16.20 -13.35 -8.01
N THR A 169 15.36 -13.28 -6.99
CA THR A 169 15.36 -14.26 -5.91
C THR A 169 14.48 -15.47 -6.29
N PRO A 170 15.02 -16.72 -6.22
CA PRO A 170 14.20 -17.91 -6.40
C PRO A 170 12.93 -17.88 -5.56
N GLY A 171 11.84 -18.40 -6.09
CA GLY A 171 10.51 -18.35 -5.47
C GLY A 171 9.70 -17.09 -5.78
N TYR A 172 10.36 -15.99 -6.13
CA TYR A 172 9.67 -14.72 -6.50
C TYR A 172 9.74 -14.40 -7.99
N VAL A 173 10.57 -15.10 -8.75
CA VAL A 173 10.69 -14.97 -10.21
C VAL A 173 9.51 -15.70 -10.89
N PRO A 174 8.89 -15.14 -11.93
CA PRO A 174 7.82 -15.81 -12.65
C PRO A 174 8.30 -17.09 -13.35
N PRO A 175 7.43 -18.12 -13.52
CA PRO A 175 7.84 -19.46 -13.99
C PRO A 175 8.41 -19.48 -15.40
N GLU A 176 7.99 -18.55 -16.26
CA GLU A 176 8.52 -18.41 -17.63
C GLU A 176 9.87 -17.71 -17.68
N ASN A 177 10.39 -17.28 -16.54
CA ASN A 177 11.64 -16.52 -16.44
C ASN A 177 11.63 -15.21 -17.24
N PHE A 178 10.44 -14.67 -17.53
CA PHE A 178 10.28 -13.46 -18.30
C PHE A 178 10.63 -12.23 -17.47
N VAL A 179 11.54 -11.42 -17.97
CA VAL A 179 11.97 -10.16 -17.38
C VAL A 179 11.23 -9.02 -18.08
N GLY A 180 10.29 -8.41 -17.40
CA GLY A 180 9.49 -7.28 -17.91
C GLY A 180 8.59 -6.72 -16.83
N ALA A 181 7.86 -5.67 -17.18
CA ALA A 181 6.94 -4.98 -16.28
C ALA A 181 5.95 -5.91 -15.56
N GLY A 182 5.46 -6.95 -16.26
CA GLY A 182 4.59 -7.96 -15.69
C GLY A 182 5.29 -8.92 -14.72
N GLY A 183 6.61 -9.15 -14.87
CA GLY A 183 7.42 -9.95 -13.96
C GLY A 183 7.54 -9.31 -12.57
N ASP A 184 7.78 -8.01 -12.52
CA ASP A 184 7.80 -7.26 -11.24
C ASP A 184 6.43 -7.28 -10.54
N VAL A 185 5.32 -7.20 -11.31
CA VAL A 185 3.98 -7.32 -10.74
C VAL A 185 3.71 -8.71 -10.18
N TYR A 186 4.24 -9.76 -10.83
CA TYR A 186 4.16 -11.13 -10.31
C TYR A 186 4.90 -11.25 -8.96
N SER A 187 6.15 -10.78 -8.89
CA SER A 187 6.95 -10.79 -7.65
C SER A 187 6.28 -9.99 -6.54
N LEU A 188 5.68 -8.84 -6.86
CA LEU A 188 4.88 -8.04 -5.92
C LEU A 188 3.63 -8.81 -5.46
N GLY A 189 2.94 -9.49 -6.36
CA GLY A 189 1.79 -10.34 -6.04
C GLY A 189 2.13 -11.44 -5.04
N LEU A 190 3.26 -12.14 -5.23
CA LEU A 190 3.76 -13.16 -4.29
C LEU A 190 4.15 -12.56 -2.93
N THR A 191 4.81 -11.39 -2.94
CA THR A 191 5.16 -10.65 -1.73
C THR A 191 3.92 -10.30 -0.91
N LEU A 192 2.84 -9.88 -1.57
CA LEU A 192 1.57 -9.56 -0.92
C LEU A 192 0.83 -10.83 -0.44
N LYS A 193 0.94 -11.94 -1.16
CA LYS A 193 0.43 -13.25 -0.68
C LYS A 193 1.15 -13.65 0.60
N ALA A 194 2.47 -13.64 0.62
CA ALA A 194 3.26 -13.96 1.81
C ALA A 194 2.86 -13.08 3.01
N ALA A 195 2.69 -11.78 2.81
CA ALA A 195 2.24 -10.85 3.85
C ALA A 195 0.81 -11.13 4.34
N SER A 196 -0.11 -11.48 3.43
CA SER A 196 -1.51 -11.76 3.77
C SER A 196 -1.68 -13.06 4.58
N PHE A 197 -0.77 -14.00 4.45
CA PHE A 197 -0.81 -15.27 5.20
C PHE A 197 0.17 -15.32 6.37
N GLY A 198 1.09 -14.36 6.49
CA GLY A 198 2.13 -14.40 7.50
C GLY A 198 3.09 -15.57 7.34
N ARG A 199 3.30 -16.05 6.11
CA ARG A 199 4.13 -17.21 5.77
C ARG A 199 5.00 -16.92 4.55
N PRO A 200 6.22 -17.53 4.47
CA PRO A 200 7.04 -17.46 3.27
C PRO A 200 6.34 -18.05 2.05
N VAL A 201 6.69 -17.59 0.86
CA VAL A 201 6.05 -18.04 -0.39
C VAL A 201 6.28 -19.51 -0.69
N GLU A 202 7.40 -20.07 -0.25
CA GLU A 202 7.78 -21.47 -0.38
C GLU A 202 6.78 -22.39 0.34
N GLU A 203 6.32 -21.96 1.52
CA GLU A 203 5.30 -22.70 2.29
C GLU A 203 3.90 -22.57 1.67
N LEU A 204 3.61 -21.47 0.99
CA LEU A 204 2.33 -21.27 0.31
C LEU A 204 2.17 -22.17 -0.92
N ALA A 205 3.29 -22.56 -1.56
CA ALA A 205 3.29 -23.47 -2.71
C ALA A 205 3.06 -24.93 -2.31
N MET A 206 3.36 -25.30 -1.06
CA MET A 206 3.24 -26.67 -0.54
C MET A 206 1.92 -26.93 0.23
N GLY A 207 1.19 -25.87 0.54
CA GLY A 207 -0.08 -25.99 1.27
C GLY A 207 -1.26 -26.37 0.37
N PRO A 208 -2.37 -26.88 0.94
CA PRO A 208 -3.61 -27.07 0.20
C PRO A 208 -3.96 -25.74 -0.44
N THR A 209 -4.43 -25.81 -1.69
CA THR A 209 -4.96 -24.64 -2.40
C THR A 209 -5.86 -23.91 -1.41
N LEU A 210 -5.41 -22.77 -0.90
CA LEU A 210 -6.21 -21.92 -0.03
C LEU A 210 -7.34 -21.36 -0.88
N GLU A 211 -8.27 -22.22 -1.24
CA GLU A 211 -9.65 -21.82 -1.49
C GLU A 211 -10.13 -21.32 -0.14
N ALA A 212 -9.77 -20.08 0.12
CA ALA A 212 -10.13 -19.43 1.35
C ALA A 212 -11.63 -19.15 1.26
N ASP A 213 -12.40 -20.15 1.61
CA ASP A 213 -13.78 -19.97 2.03
C ASP A 213 -13.80 -19.26 3.38
N THR A 214 -13.33 -18.02 3.36
CA THR A 214 -13.37 -17.16 4.54
C THR A 214 -14.74 -16.54 4.72
N GLY A 215 -15.72 -16.82 3.82
CA GLY A 215 -17.03 -16.20 3.82
C GLY A 215 -17.01 -14.67 3.62
N SER A 216 -15.83 -14.05 3.51
CA SER A 216 -15.66 -12.61 3.35
C SER A 216 -15.58 -12.20 1.86
N PRO A 217 -16.59 -11.48 1.33
CA PRO A 217 -16.55 -10.96 -0.04
C PRO A 217 -15.33 -10.08 -0.31
N LEU A 218 -14.83 -9.38 0.72
CA LEU A 218 -13.65 -8.54 0.62
C LEU A 218 -12.39 -9.36 0.44
N PHE A 219 -12.23 -10.46 1.21
CA PHE A 219 -11.10 -11.36 1.07
C PHE A 219 -11.12 -12.04 -0.31
N ALA A 220 -12.28 -12.49 -0.77
CA ALA A 220 -12.44 -13.09 -2.10
C ALA A 220 -12.03 -12.11 -3.22
N ALA A 221 -12.41 -10.83 -3.11
CA ALA A 221 -12.00 -9.80 -4.07
C ALA A 221 -10.49 -9.54 -4.03
N TRP A 222 -9.89 -9.46 -2.83
CA TRP A 222 -8.45 -9.33 -2.64
C TRP A 222 -7.70 -10.51 -3.24
N TRP A 223 -8.13 -11.72 -2.93
CA TRP A 223 -7.54 -12.96 -3.41
C TRP A 223 -7.57 -13.08 -4.93
N ARG A 224 -8.68 -12.67 -5.57
CA ARG A 224 -8.80 -12.63 -7.04
C ARG A 224 -7.75 -11.71 -7.67
N ILE A 225 -7.51 -10.54 -7.08
CA ILE A 225 -6.49 -9.59 -7.53
C ILE A 225 -5.10 -10.22 -7.44
N LEU A 226 -4.77 -10.86 -6.30
CA LEU A 226 -3.48 -11.51 -6.11
C LEU A 226 -3.29 -12.71 -7.04
N ASN A 227 -4.33 -13.54 -7.23
CA ASN A 227 -4.27 -14.68 -8.16
C ASN A 227 -4.07 -14.23 -9.62
N LYS A 228 -4.70 -13.12 -10.02
CA LYS A 228 -4.42 -12.52 -11.33
C LYS A 228 -2.98 -12.03 -11.43
N ALA A 229 -2.45 -11.37 -10.40
CA ALA A 229 -1.06 -10.90 -10.42
C ALA A 229 -0.05 -12.06 -10.51
N THR A 230 -0.34 -13.18 -9.86
CA THR A 230 0.54 -14.37 -9.78
C THR A 230 0.07 -15.52 -10.68
N HIS A 231 -0.71 -15.25 -11.71
CA HIS A 231 -1.18 -16.30 -12.61
C HIS A 231 0.02 -16.95 -13.32
N PRO A 232 0.10 -18.31 -13.44
CA PRO A 232 1.22 -18.97 -14.11
C PRO A 232 1.34 -18.57 -15.59
N ASP A 233 0.22 -18.38 -16.28
CA ASP A 233 0.20 -17.88 -17.64
C ASP A 233 0.37 -16.34 -17.67
N ALA A 234 1.49 -15.86 -18.22
CA ALA A 234 1.84 -14.45 -18.32
C ALA A 234 0.78 -13.60 -19.05
N THR A 235 0.05 -14.19 -20.02
CA THR A 235 -0.97 -13.46 -20.79
C THR A 235 -2.19 -13.09 -19.96
N LYS A 236 -2.43 -13.81 -18.86
CA LYS A 236 -3.55 -13.61 -17.94
C LYS A 236 -3.19 -12.70 -16.76
N ARG A 237 -1.93 -12.28 -16.66
CA ARG A 237 -1.46 -11.37 -15.59
C ARG A 237 -1.72 -9.91 -15.92
N TYR A 238 -1.43 -9.05 -14.94
CA TYR A 238 -1.30 -7.62 -15.17
C TYR A 238 -0.02 -7.35 -15.99
N ARG A 239 -0.16 -6.60 -17.07
CA ARG A 239 0.96 -6.23 -17.93
C ARG A 239 1.81 -5.09 -17.37
N SER A 240 1.31 -4.37 -16.35
CA SER A 240 2.00 -3.24 -15.74
C SER A 240 1.53 -2.98 -14.31
N ALA A 241 2.36 -2.29 -13.53
CA ALA A 241 2.01 -1.81 -12.20
C ALA A 241 0.80 -0.87 -12.22
N LYS A 242 0.64 -0.05 -13.27
CA LYS A 242 -0.52 0.83 -13.45
C LYS A 242 -1.84 0.05 -13.52
N ALA A 243 -1.88 -1.05 -14.27
CA ALA A 243 -3.06 -1.90 -14.35
C ALA A 243 -3.38 -2.58 -13.02
N PHE A 244 -2.36 -3.08 -12.32
CA PHE A 244 -2.48 -3.66 -10.98
C PHE A 244 -2.97 -2.62 -9.96
N LEU A 245 -2.36 -1.43 -9.95
CA LEU A 245 -2.74 -0.32 -9.07
C LEU A 245 -4.20 0.10 -9.24
N LYS A 246 -4.71 0.11 -10.48
CA LYS A 246 -6.12 0.42 -10.77
C LYS A 246 -7.08 -0.55 -10.06
N ASP A 247 -6.81 -1.86 -10.09
CA ASP A 247 -7.66 -2.87 -9.43
C ASP A 247 -7.56 -2.75 -7.90
N LEU A 248 -6.37 -2.45 -7.35
CA LEU A 248 -6.20 -2.16 -5.92
C LEU A 248 -6.98 -0.91 -5.47
N GLN A 249 -6.95 0.16 -6.26
CA GLN A 249 -7.70 1.38 -6.00
C GLN A 249 -9.21 1.13 -6.05
N SER A 250 -9.67 0.34 -7.02
CA SER A 250 -11.08 -0.07 -7.11
C SER A 250 -11.53 -0.85 -5.88
N LEU A 251 -10.70 -1.78 -5.39
CA LEU A 251 -10.99 -2.51 -4.15
C LEU A 251 -11.05 -1.57 -2.93
N ARG A 252 -10.12 -0.61 -2.84
CA ARG A 252 -10.13 0.40 -1.76
C ARG A 252 -11.42 1.22 -1.76
N LEU A 253 -11.88 1.65 -2.93
CA LEU A 253 -13.14 2.39 -3.06
C LEU A 253 -14.33 1.53 -2.62
N ARG A 254 -14.39 0.26 -3.03
CA ARG A 254 -15.44 -0.68 -2.58
C ARG A 254 -15.47 -0.82 -1.06
N MET A 255 -14.30 -0.94 -0.42
CA MET A 255 -14.22 -0.96 1.04
C MET A 255 -14.78 0.31 1.68
N ALA A 256 -14.41 1.48 1.15
CA ALA A 256 -14.90 2.76 1.66
C ALA A 256 -16.43 2.88 1.52
N PHE A 257 -16.99 2.50 0.37
CA PHE A 257 -18.44 2.51 0.12
C PHE A 257 -19.19 1.51 0.99
N SER A 258 -18.64 0.31 1.24
CA SER A 258 -19.27 -0.67 2.14
C SER A 258 -19.40 -0.14 3.57
N ILE A 259 -18.40 0.57 4.07
CA ILE A 259 -18.43 1.22 5.38
C ILE A 259 -19.43 2.38 5.40
N PHE A 260 -19.52 3.14 4.31
CA PHE A 260 -20.40 4.29 4.20
C PHE A 260 -21.88 3.85 4.06
N SER A 261 -22.17 2.83 3.26
CA SER A 261 -23.53 2.34 3.05
C SER A 261 -24.19 1.78 4.34
N TRP A 262 -23.39 1.33 5.31
CA TRP A 262 -23.95 0.90 6.59
C TRP A 262 -24.18 2.06 7.57
N LYS A 263 -23.40 3.13 7.49
CA LYS A 263 -23.55 4.29 8.37
C LYS A 263 -24.69 5.23 7.95
N VAL A 264 -25.01 5.28 6.66
CA VAL A 264 -26.08 6.16 6.14
C VAL A 264 -27.45 5.83 6.76
N PRO A 265 -27.95 4.56 6.83
CA PRO A 265 -29.21 4.27 7.48
C PRO A 265 -29.20 4.65 8.96
N PHE A 266 -28.10 4.41 9.68
CA PHE A 266 -27.98 4.79 11.10
C PHE A 266 -28.10 6.29 11.33
N PHE A 267 -27.46 7.12 10.52
CA PHE A 267 -27.58 8.58 10.63
C PHE A 267 -28.95 9.09 10.20
N VAL A 268 -29.58 8.46 9.21
CA VAL A 268 -30.95 8.78 8.77
C VAL A 268 -31.95 8.42 9.88
N GLU A 269 -31.82 7.25 10.51
CA GLU A 269 -32.65 6.85 11.65
C GLU A 269 -32.48 7.80 12.85
N LEU A 270 -31.24 8.20 13.18
CA LEU A 270 -30.97 9.16 14.24
C LEU A 270 -31.58 10.53 13.94
N ALA A 271 -31.51 10.99 12.70
CA ALA A 271 -32.13 12.25 12.26
C ALA A 271 -33.66 12.19 12.34
N VAL A 272 -34.26 11.06 11.95
CA VAL A 272 -35.72 10.85 12.05
C VAL A 272 -36.15 10.80 13.52
N ILE A 273 -35.42 10.11 14.39
CA ILE A 273 -35.69 10.09 15.84
C ILE A 273 -35.58 11.47 16.43
N GLY A 274 -34.52 12.23 16.11
CA GLY A 274 -34.33 13.61 16.57
C GLY A 274 -35.48 14.53 16.14
N LEU A 275 -35.91 14.42 14.88
CA LEU A 275 -37.04 15.19 14.35
C LEU A 275 -38.36 14.81 15.03
N THR A 276 -38.58 13.52 15.27
CA THR A 276 -39.81 13.02 15.98
C THR A 276 -39.86 13.49 17.42
N LEU A 277 -38.71 13.47 18.13
CA LEU A 277 -38.61 14.01 19.49
C LEU A 277 -38.83 15.52 19.53
N LEU A 278 -38.31 16.26 18.56
CA LEU A 278 -38.54 17.69 18.44
C LEU A 278 -40.01 18.02 18.19
N ILE A 279 -40.67 17.28 17.30
CA ILE A 279 -42.11 17.42 17.03
C ILE A 279 -42.89 17.09 18.30
N LEU A 280 -42.56 16.01 19.01
CA LEU A 280 -43.22 15.63 20.25
C LEU A 280 -43.02 16.69 21.35
N TYR A 281 -41.82 17.25 21.48
CA TYR A 281 -41.53 18.34 22.39
C TYR A 281 -42.36 19.59 22.08
N VAL A 282 -42.49 19.96 20.81
CA VAL A 282 -43.32 21.09 20.36
C VAL A 282 -44.80 20.82 20.68
N ILE A 283 -45.32 19.63 20.41
CA ILE A 283 -46.71 19.26 20.71
C ILE A 283 -46.97 19.31 22.23
N LEU A 284 -46.08 18.81 23.06
CA LEU A 284 -46.21 18.84 24.51
C LEU A 284 -46.11 20.25 25.07
N SER A 285 -45.25 21.09 24.51
CA SER A 285 -45.09 22.49 24.88
C SER A 285 -46.35 23.34 24.51
N VAL A 286 -46.99 23.00 23.39
CA VAL A 286 -48.24 23.64 22.95
C VAL A 286 -49.41 23.29 23.85
N LYS A 287 -49.51 22.06 24.40
CA LYS A 287 -50.56 21.62 25.33
C LYS A 287 -50.52 22.33 26.70
N SER A 288 -49.40 22.96 27.04
CA SER A 288 -49.16 23.64 28.33
C SER A 288 -49.24 25.13 28.29
N SER A 289 -49.67 25.81 27.20
CA SER A 289 -49.63 27.24 27.04
C SER A 289 -50.98 27.89 26.57
N PRO A 290 -51.34 29.08 27.06
CA PRO A 290 -52.62 29.72 26.71
C PRO A 290 -52.67 30.25 25.27
N ARG A 291 -53.89 30.40 24.77
CA ARG A 291 -54.46 30.78 23.48
C ARG A 291 -53.70 31.64 22.44
N GLY A 292 -52.55 32.18 22.71
CA GLY A 292 -51.76 32.99 21.76
C GLY A 292 -50.70 32.22 20.93
N LEU A 293 -50.46 30.96 21.22
CA LEU A 293 -49.42 30.15 20.58
C LEU A 293 -49.90 29.47 19.29
N ASP A 294 -51.19 29.18 19.18
CA ASP A 294 -51.76 28.51 17.98
C ASP A 294 -51.58 29.33 16.70
N GLU A 295 -51.69 30.65 16.82
CA GLU A 295 -51.48 31.59 15.69
C GLU A 295 -49.97 31.68 15.33
N PHE A 296 -49.10 31.73 16.32
CA PHE A 296 -47.67 31.77 16.12
C PHE A 296 -47.12 30.48 15.50
N VAL A 297 -47.55 29.33 15.99
CA VAL A 297 -47.15 28.01 15.46
C VAL A 297 -47.66 27.81 14.04
N SER A 298 -48.94 28.19 13.78
CA SER A 298 -49.54 28.08 12.46
C SER A 298 -48.82 28.97 11.44
N ARG A 299 -48.38 30.16 11.84
CA ARG A 299 -47.63 31.07 11.01
C ARG A 299 -46.20 30.55 10.73
N ARG A 300 -45.48 30.05 11.73
CA ARG A 300 -44.13 29.47 11.60
C ARG A 300 -44.16 28.19 10.76
N VAL A 301 -45.10 27.29 10.94
CA VAL A 301 -45.25 26.08 10.12
C VAL A 301 -45.55 26.43 8.65
N LYS A 302 -46.33 27.48 8.38
CA LYS A 302 -46.54 27.96 7.01
C LYS A 302 -45.28 28.56 6.39
N GLU A 303 -44.48 29.30 7.16
CA GLU A 303 -43.21 29.90 6.70
C GLU A 303 -42.13 28.86 6.42
N GLU A 304 -42.04 27.81 7.23
CA GLU A 304 -40.97 26.78 7.12
C GLU A 304 -41.33 25.62 6.17
N ARG A 305 -42.61 25.47 5.80
CA ARG A 305 -43.07 24.41 4.92
C ARG A 305 -42.31 24.26 3.61
N PRO A 306 -41.94 25.37 2.89
CA PRO A 306 -41.15 25.25 1.67
C PRO A 306 -39.72 24.75 1.87
N ASN A 307 -39.12 25.04 3.01
CA ASN A 307 -37.77 24.60 3.36
C ASN A 307 -37.77 23.10 3.70
N ILE A 308 -38.81 22.65 4.43
CA ILE A 308 -38.99 21.24 4.77
C ILE A 308 -39.25 20.41 3.51
N GLU A 309 -40.07 20.89 2.59
CA GLU A 309 -40.35 20.20 1.30
C GLU A 309 -39.11 20.15 0.42
N LYS A 310 -38.30 21.21 0.34
CA LYS A 310 -37.00 21.21 -0.35
C LYS A 310 -36.01 20.22 0.24
N THR A 311 -35.94 20.16 1.56
CA THR A 311 -35.07 19.20 2.25
C THR A 311 -35.50 17.76 2.01
N LEU A 312 -36.83 17.51 2.03
CA LEU A 312 -37.38 16.17 1.74
C LEU A 312 -37.10 15.74 0.29
N GLN A 313 -37.27 16.65 -0.67
CA GLN A 313 -36.93 16.38 -2.09
C GLN A 313 -35.44 16.12 -2.28
N ALA A 314 -34.56 16.84 -1.60
CA ALA A 314 -33.12 16.62 -1.65
C ALA A 314 -32.75 15.24 -1.08
N VAL A 315 -33.35 14.83 0.04
CA VAL A 315 -33.17 13.48 0.63
C VAL A 315 -33.66 12.38 -0.30
N GLN A 316 -34.83 12.58 -0.93
CA GLN A 316 -35.36 11.61 -1.89
C GLN A 316 -34.49 11.47 -3.14
N LYS A 317 -33.91 12.58 -3.64
CA LYS A 317 -32.98 12.59 -4.76
C LYS A 317 -31.70 11.84 -4.43
N VAL A 318 -31.09 12.14 -3.26
CA VAL A 318 -29.90 11.41 -2.78
C VAL A 318 -30.16 9.90 -2.64
N ARG A 319 -31.34 9.52 -2.14
CA ARG A 319 -31.73 8.10 -2.04
C ARG A 319 -31.82 7.45 -3.41
N ALA A 320 -32.45 8.09 -4.39
CA ALA A 320 -32.54 7.59 -5.75
C ALA A 320 -31.17 7.46 -6.43
N ASP A 321 -30.28 8.43 -6.24
CA ASP A 321 -28.92 8.42 -6.77
C ASP A 321 -28.08 7.27 -6.14
N ILE A 322 -28.26 7.00 -4.84
CA ILE A 322 -27.65 5.86 -4.14
C ILE A 322 -28.19 4.53 -4.67
N GLU A 323 -29.50 4.39 -4.87
CA GLU A 323 -30.10 3.18 -5.43
C GLU A 323 -29.62 2.92 -6.87
N LYS A 324 -29.51 3.97 -7.70
CA LYS A 324 -28.98 3.88 -9.06
C LYS A 324 -27.52 3.44 -9.06
N ALA A 325 -26.66 4.09 -8.27
CA ALA A 325 -25.25 3.73 -8.12
C ALA A 325 -25.09 2.30 -7.60
N THR A 326 -25.97 1.83 -6.71
CA THR A 326 -25.93 0.46 -6.18
C THR A 326 -26.34 -0.58 -7.23
N LYS A 327 -27.25 -0.24 -8.15
CA LYS A 327 -27.63 -1.12 -9.28
C LYS A 327 -26.55 -1.20 -10.35
N GLU A 328 -25.90 -0.07 -10.69
CA GLU A 328 -24.78 -0.02 -11.64
C GLU A 328 -23.53 -0.77 -11.11
N PHE A 329 -23.42 -0.87 -9.80
CA PHE A 329 -22.32 -1.55 -9.13
C PHE A 329 -22.51 -3.08 -9.00
N LYS A 330 -23.75 -3.58 -9.17
CA LYS A 330 -24.09 -5.02 -9.16
C LYS A 330 -24.01 -5.66 -10.56
N ARG A 331 -23.89 -4.87 -11.62
CA ARG A 331 -23.58 -5.31 -12.99
C ARG A 331 -22.08 -5.27 -13.27
#